data_d0ce7116dfdce3659d906654423f4162
#
_entry.id   d0ce7116dfdce3659d906654423f4162
#
_cell.length_a   1.000
_cell.length_b   1.000
_cell.length_c   1.000
_cell.angle_alpha   90.00
_cell.angle_beta   90.00
_cell.angle_gamma   90.00
#
_symmetry.space_group_name_H-M   'P 1'
#
loop_
_entity.id
_entity.type
_entity.pdbx_description
1 polymer ?
#
loop_
_entity_poly.entity_id
_entity_poly.type
_entity_poly.pdbx_seq_one_letter_code
_entity_poly.pdbx_strand_id
1 'polypeptide(L)'
;MRGPLFCSLLEESRMKSHPGNKTALVTGASRGIGRATALALARQNAYVLVHYSTAAAEAEAVVAEIRAAGGQADALAADLAMADGPHALAAAAREALDGRLDILVANAGIAMNASIDDMPIADFDRLFAVNVRAPYFLTQQLLPLMGEGASIVLLSSLGARSPVGEISAYAATKGAIDTLVKHFAQALGSRGIRVNGVAPGVVDTDMSAFVRSDAGREQVFKLQALQRVAQPEDIADVIAFLASDGARWITGDIVQVDGGTKL
;
A
#
# COMPACT_ATOMS: atom_id res chain seq x y z
N MET A 1 -36.62 28.26 -30.36
CA MET A 1 -36.92 27.42 -29.20
C MET A 1 -36.22 26.09 -29.41
N ARG A 2 -35.06 25.87 -28.83
CA ARG A 2 -34.41 24.58 -28.67
C ARG A 2 -33.97 24.49 -27.21
N GLY A 3 -34.60 23.59 -26.47
CA GLY A 3 -34.45 23.45 -25.03
C GLY A 3 -33.14 22.81 -24.58
N PRO A 4 -32.82 22.92 -23.30
CA PRO A 4 -31.56 22.46 -22.69
C PRO A 4 -31.69 20.98 -22.27
N LEU A 5 -31.19 20.07 -23.08
CA LEU A 5 -31.25 18.62 -22.83
C LEU A 5 -29.88 17.93 -22.94
N PHE A 6 -28.77 18.65 -22.74
CA PHE A 6 -27.42 18.07 -22.89
C PHE A 6 -26.51 18.25 -21.65
N CYS A 7 -27.05 18.66 -20.48
CA CYS A 7 -26.25 18.89 -19.28
C CYS A 7 -26.50 17.88 -18.15
N SER A 8 -27.34 16.85 -18.33
CA SER A 8 -27.68 15.93 -17.22
C SER A 8 -27.00 14.56 -17.21
N LEU A 9 -26.13 14.27 -18.17
CA LEU A 9 -25.50 12.94 -18.29
C LEU A 9 -24.08 12.84 -17.73
N LEU A 10 -23.53 13.90 -17.14
CA LEU A 10 -22.17 13.89 -16.54
C LEU A 10 -22.16 13.96 -15.01
N GLU A 11 -23.30 14.05 -14.35
CA GLU A 11 -23.39 14.10 -12.88
C GLU A 11 -23.72 12.77 -12.20
N GLU A 12 -24.01 11.70 -12.92
CA GLU A 12 -24.49 10.43 -12.35
C GLU A 12 -23.39 9.41 -11.99
N SER A 13 -22.11 9.75 -11.94
CA SER A 13 -21.04 8.76 -11.67
C SER A 13 -20.17 9.05 -10.44
N ARG A 14 -20.57 9.89 -9.51
CA ARG A 14 -19.95 9.89 -8.17
C ARG A 14 -20.80 9.04 -7.24
N MET A 15 -20.57 7.73 -7.23
CA MET A 15 -21.12 6.88 -6.19
C MET A 15 -20.41 7.21 -4.87
N LYS A 16 -21.09 8.00 -4.03
CA LYS A 16 -20.66 8.23 -2.64
C LYS A 16 -20.61 6.88 -1.91
N SER A 17 -19.62 6.70 -1.03
CA SER A 17 -19.51 5.51 -0.18
C SER A 17 -20.87 5.16 0.45
N HIS A 18 -21.27 3.88 0.39
CA HIS A 18 -22.50 3.45 1.03
C HIS A 18 -22.37 3.59 2.56
N PRO A 19 -23.37 4.16 3.25
CA PRO A 19 -23.37 4.22 4.71
C PRO A 19 -23.21 2.82 5.31
N GLY A 20 -22.16 2.60 6.08
CA GLY A 20 -21.89 1.33 6.77
C GLY A 20 -20.71 0.51 6.23
N ASN A 21 -20.22 0.75 5.01
CA ASN A 21 -19.02 0.08 4.51
C ASN A 21 -17.74 0.77 5.01
N LYS A 22 -16.68 0.00 5.28
CA LYS A 22 -15.35 0.56 5.53
C LYS A 22 -14.81 1.24 4.27
N THR A 23 -14.05 2.30 4.44
CA THR A 23 -13.35 3.00 3.36
C THR A 23 -11.85 2.73 3.45
N ALA A 24 -11.21 2.50 2.32
CA ALA A 24 -9.80 2.15 2.25
C ALA A 24 -9.06 2.96 1.17
N LEU A 25 -7.85 3.41 1.48
CA LEU A 25 -6.90 3.93 0.51
C LEU A 25 -5.71 2.97 0.43
N VAL A 26 -5.41 2.46 -0.76
CA VAL A 26 -4.24 1.61 -1.01
C VAL A 26 -3.31 2.31 -1.98
N THR A 27 -2.09 2.65 -1.54
CA THR A 27 -1.12 3.31 -2.41
C THR A 27 -0.36 2.30 -3.26
N GLY A 28 -0.06 2.65 -4.54
CA GLY A 28 0.60 1.75 -5.48
C GLY A 28 -0.24 0.52 -5.80
N ALA A 29 -1.55 0.71 -5.98
CA ALA A 29 -2.53 -0.37 -6.08
C ALA A 29 -2.84 -0.82 -7.52
N SER A 30 -2.14 -0.29 -8.53
CA SER A 30 -2.33 -0.67 -9.94
C SER A 30 -1.81 -2.08 -10.27
N ARG A 31 -0.89 -2.65 -9.46
CA ARG A 31 -0.27 -3.98 -9.68
C ARG A 31 0.27 -4.60 -8.39
N GLY A 32 0.74 -5.85 -8.49
CA GLY A 32 1.44 -6.57 -7.43
C GLY A 32 0.66 -6.65 -6.12
N ILE A 33 1.35 -6.48 -4.99
CA ILE A 33 0.79 -6.54 -3.64
C ILE A 33 -0.34 -5.52 -3.46
N GLY A 34 -0.16 -4.29 -3.95
CA GLY A 34 -1.18 -3.24 -3.83
C GLY A 34 -2.49 -3.60 -4.54
N ARG A 35 -2.42 -4.15 -5.77
CA ARG A 35 -3.60 -4.64 -6.49
C ARG A 35 -4.29 -5.79 -5.72
N ALA A 36 -3.53 -6.81 -5.31
CA ALA A 36 -4.09 -7.92 -4.54
C ALA A 36 -4.74 -7.45 -3.24
N THR A 37 -4.12 -6.46 -2.55
CA THR A 37 -4.68 -5.84 -1.35
C THR A 37 -5.98 -5.09 -1.63
N ALA A 38 -6.04 -4.29 -2.71
CA ALA A 38 -7.26 -3.59 -3.10
C ALA A 38 -8.42 -4.56 -3.34
N LEU A 39 -8.15 -5.65 -4.06
CA LEU A 39 -9.13 -6.72 -4.30
C LEU A 39 -9.55 -7.44 -3.00
N ALA A 40 -8.60 -7.72 -2.10
CA ALA A 40 -8.88 -8.38 -0.82
C ALA A 40 -9.78 -7.51 0.08
N LEU A 41 -9.51 -6.21 0.17
CA LEU A 41 -10.33 -5.27 0.93
C LEU A 41 -11.72 -5.09 0.31
N ALA A 42 -11.82 -5.03 -1.02
CA ALA A 42 -13.11 -4.97 -1.72
C ALA A 42 -13.98 -6.22 -1.46
N ARG A 43 -13.37 -7.42 -1.40
CA ARG A 43 -14.09 -8.65 -1.00
C ARG A 43 -14.61 -8.61 0.44
N GLN A 44 -14.04 -7.76 1.31
CA GLN A 44 -14.55 -7.47 2.65
C GLN A 44 -15.57 -6.31 2.67
N ASN A 45 -16.12 -5.95 1.52
CA ASN A 45 -17.07 -4.85 1.32
C ASN A 45 -16.52 -3.45 1.63
N ALA A 46 -15.20 -3.24 1.56
CA ALA A 46 -14.65 -1.89 1.63
C ALA A 46 -14.86 -1.14 0.30
N TYR A 47 -15.14 0.17 0.39
CA TYR A 47 -14.96 1.09 -0.72
C TYR A 47 -13.47 1.40 -0.84
N VAL A 48 -12.85 1.11 -1.99
CA VAL A 48 -11.40 1.15 -2.16
C VAL A 48 -10.95 2.26 -3.10
N LEU A 49 -10.13 3.18 -2.61
CA LEU A 49 -9.39 4.14 -3.42
C LEU A 49 -8.08 3.50 -3.90
N VAL A 50 -7.99 3.25 -5.20
CA VAL A 50 -6.87 2.62 -5.89
C VAL A 50 -5.90 3.69 -6.35
N HIS A 51 -4.82 3.95 -5.58
CA HIS A 51 -3.85 4.96 -5.97
C HIS A 51 -2.80 4.42 -6.93
N TYR A 52 -2.43 5.24 -7.92
CA TYR A 52 -1.36 5.01 -8.89
C TYR A 52 -0.55 6.30 -9.15
N SER A 53 0.68 6.15 -9.71
CA SER A 53 1.47 7.31 -10.16
C SER A 53 1.30 7.52 -11.67
N THR A 54 1.72 6.55 -12.50
CA THR A 54 1.70 6.66 -13.97
C THR A 54 0.87 5.58 -14.67
N ALA A 55 0.55 4.50 -13.97
CA ALA A 55 -0.12 3.32 -14.52
C ALA A 55 -1.65 3.45 -14.46
N ALA A 56 -2.21 4.40 -15.22
CA ALA A 56 -3.64 4.73 -15.20
C ALA A 56 -4.51 3.55 -15.71
N ALA A 57 -4.12 2.94 -16.83
CA ALA A 57 -4.89 1.85 -17.42
C ALA A 57 -4.98 0.62 -16.50
N GLU A 58 -3.89 0.28 -15.83
CA GLU A 58 -3.83 -0.82 -14.88
C GLU A 58 -4.66 -0.51 -13.61
N ALA A 59 -4.63 0.73 -13.12
CA ALA A 59 -5.45 1.13 -11.98
C ALA A 59 -6.95 1.09 -12.32
N GLU A 60 -7.35 1.56 -13.49
CA GLU A 60 -8.74 1.48 -13.96
C GLU A 60 -9.17 0.03 -14.20
N ALA A 61 -8.26 -0.85 -14.64
CA ALA A 61 -8.56 -2.27 -14.74
C ALA A 61 -8.84 -2.90 -13.37
N VAL A 62 -8.09 -2.51 -12.31
CA VAL A 62 -8.38 -2.95 -10.93
C VAL A 62 -9.74 -2.44 -10.46
N VAL A 63 -10.06 -1.18 -10.72
CA VAL A 63 -11.37 -0.59 -10.38
C VAL A 63 -12.49 -1.34 -11.09
N ALA A 64 -12.34 -1.61 -12.39
CA ALA A 64 -13.32 -2.36 -13.17
C ALA A 64 -13.53 -3.80 -12.63
N GLU A 65 -12.45 -4.49 -12.25
CA GLU A 65 -12.51 -5.83 -11.65
C GLU A 65 -13.26 -5.82 -10.31
N ILE A 66 -12.97 -4.85 -9.42
CA ILE A 66 -13.68 -4.69 -8.15
C ILE A 66 -15.16 -4.45 -8.40
N ARG A 67 -15.51 -3.57 -9.33
CA ARG A 67 -16.91 -3.24 -9.65
C ARG A 67 -17.65 -4.42 -10.30
N ALA A 68 -16.97 -5.16 -11.17
CA ALA A 68 -17.54 -6.37 -11.79
C ALA A 68 -17.84 -7.47 -10.76
N ALA A 69 -17.08 -7.53 -9.66
CA ALA A 69 -17.32 -8.41 -8.52
C ALA A 69 -18.38 -7.88 -7.53
N GLY A 70 -19.04 -6.75 -7.85
CA GLY A 70 -20.07 -6.13 -7.00
C GLY A 70 -19.53 -5.19 -5.91
N GLY A 71 -18.21 -4.97 -5.85
CA GLY A 71 -17.57 -4.03 -4.94
C GLY A 71 -17.59 -2.58 -5.46
N GLN A 72 -16.97 -1.69 -4.69
CA GLN A 72 -16.88 -0.27 -5.00
C GLN A 72 -15.42 0.20 -4.95
N ALA A 73 -14.97 0.90 -5.98
CA ALA A 73 -13.64 1.48 -6.03
C ALA A 73 -13.58 2.66 -7.00
N ASP A 74 -12.62 3.56 -6.76
CA ASP A 74 -12.22 4.63 -7.69
C ASP A 74 -10.70 4.71 -7.76
N ALA A 75 -10.18 5.20 -8.89
CA ALA A 75 -8.75 5.40 -9.08
C ALA A 75 -8.33 6.82 -8.74
N LEU A 76 -7.17 6.98 -8.07
CA LEU A 76 -6.58 8.28 -7.73
C LEU A 76 -5.15 8.38 -8.22
N ALA A 77 -4.83 9.42 -8.97
CA ALA A 77 -3.49 9.70 -9.47
C ALA A 77 -2.71 10.63 -8.53
N ALA A 78 -1.48 10.29 -8.21
CA ALA A 78 -0.52 11.19 -7.56
C ALA A 78 0.91 10.68 -7.74
N ASP A 79 1.90 11.56 -7.93
CA ASP A 79 3.30 11.15 -7.87
C ASP A 79 3.85 11.39 -6.45
N LEU A 80 4.02 10.29 -5.71
CA LEU A 80 4.52 10.33 -4.34
C LEU A 80 6.02 10.68 -4.23
N ALA A 81 6.75 10.72 -5.33
CA ALA A 81 8.13 11.23 -5.35
C ALA A 81 8.17 12.76 -5.24
N MET A 82 7.13 13.46 -5.69
CA MET A 82 7.01 14.91 -5.58
C MET A 82 6.87 15.34 -4.12
N ALA A 83 7.36 16.54 -3.80
CA ALA A 83 7.33 17.04 -2.42
C ALA A 83 5.91 17.22 -1.88
N ASP A 84 4.99 17.64 -2.73
CA ASP A 84 3.57 17.86 -2.47
C ASP A 84 2.68 16.64 -2.80
N GLY A 85 3.24 15.60 -3.43
CA GLY A 85 2.50 14.41 -3.85
C GLY A 85 1.63 13.77 -2.77
N PRO A 86 2.12 13.55 -1.54
CA PRO A 86 1.30 13.06 -0.43
C PRO A 86 0.12 13.98 -0.07
N HIS A 87 0.31 15.30 -0.18
CA HIS A 87 -0.75 16.29 0.09
C HIS A 87 -1.80 16.28 -1.01
N ALA A 88 -1.37 16.21 -2.28
CA ALA A 88 -2.26 16.11 -3.43
C ALA A 88 -3.11 14.82 -3.36
N LEU A 89 -2.50 13.68 -3.03
CA LEU A 89 -3.24 12.42 -2.85
C LEU A 89 -4.24 12.52 -1.70
N ALA A 90 -3.83 13.10 -0.57
CA ALA A 90 -4.72 13.26 0.59
C ALA A 90 -5.90 14.20 0.27
N ALA A 91 -5.68 15.27 -0.52
CA ALA A 91 -6.75 16.16 -0.97
C ALA A 91 -7.74 15.41 -1.86
N ALA A 92 -7.26 14.69 -2.88
CA ALA A 92 -8.09 13.88 -3.75
C ALA A 92 -8.88 12.80 -2.98
N ALA A 93 -8.25 12.15 -2.00
CA ALA A 93 -8.93 11.18 -1.14
C ALA A 93 -10.05 11.83 -0.31
N ARG A 94 -9.82 13.03 0.25
CA ARG A 94 -10.87 13.76 0.99
C ARG A 94 -12.08 14.10 0.13
N GLU A 95 -11.87 14.43 -1.14
CA GLU A 95 -12.96 14.73 -2.07
C GLU A 95 -13.77 13.48 -2.45
N ALA A 96 -13.09 12.31 -2.53
CA ALA A 96 -13.72 11.04 -2.88
C ALA A 96 -14.44 10.39 -1.68
N LEU A 97 -13.97 10.67 -0.46
CA LEU A 97 -14.50 10.10 0.79
C LEU A 97 -15.52 11.05 1.42
N ASP A 98 -16.53 10.48 2.07
CA ASP A 98 -17.54 11.23 2.82
C ASP A 98 -17.08 11.47 4.28
N GLY A 99 -15.91 12.13 4.40
CA GLY A 99 -15.34 12.53 5.71
C GLY A 99 -14.75 11.41 6.56
N ARG A 100 -14.68 10.15 6.08
CA ARG A 100 -14.17 9.02 6.84
C ARG A 100 -13.20 8.14 6.04
N LEU A 101 -12.06 7.80 6.68
CA LEU A 101 -11.12 6.78 6.18
C LEU A 101 -10.87 5.76 7.30
N ASP A 102 -11.21 4.52 7.05
CA ASP A 102 -11.04 3.43 8.02
C ASP A 102 -9.71 2.69 7.85
N ILE A 103 -9.22 2.59 6.63
CA ILE A 103 -8.04 1.78 6.30
C ILE A 103 -7.10 2.58 5.40
N LEU A 104 -5.86 2.77 5.85
CA LEU A 104 -4.77 3.26 5.02
C LEU A 104 -3.74 2.15 4.83
N VAL A 105 -3.48 1.76 3.59
CA VAL A 105 -2.39 0.85 3.23
C VAL A 105 -1.34 1.62 2.46
N ALA A 106 -0.24 1.98 3.12
CA ALA A 106 0.91 2.63 2.50
C ALA A 106 1.83 1.57 1.87
N ASN A 107 1.41 1.06 0.72
CA ASN A 107 2.09 0.01 -0.03
C ASN A 107 3.05 0.56 -1.09
N ALA A 108 2.80 1.73 -1.67
CA ALA A 108 3.66 2.31 -2.70
C ALA A 108 5.12 2.32 -2.27
N GLY A 109 5.98 1.85 -3.14
CA GLY A 109 7.41 1.79 -2.89
C GLY A 109 8.19 1.51 -4.16
N ILE A 110 9.44 1.92 -4.17
CA ILE A 110 10.41 1.63 -5.22
C ILE A 110 11.63 0.96 -4.60
N ALA A 111 12.31 0.13 -5.38
CA ALA A 111 13.59 -0.47 -5.03
C ALA A 111 14.60 -0.17 -6.13
N MET A 112 15.84 -0.01 -5.75
CA MET A 112 16.98 0.16 -6.64
C MET A 112 18.12 -0.71 -6.13
N ASN A 113 18.77 -1.42 -7.06
CA ASN A 113 19.98 -2.17 -6.80
C ASN A 113 21.17 -1.29 -7.15
N ALA A 114 21.99 -0.98 -6.18
CA ALA A 114 23.26 -0.32 -6.37
C ALA A 114 24.23 -0.71 -5.25
N SER A 115 25.48 -0.89 -5.58
CA SER A 115 26.52 -1.09 -4.58
C SER A 115 26.64 0.16 -3.68
N ILE A 116 27.30 0.01 -2.53
CA ILE A 116 27.55 1.16 -1.65
C ILE A 116 28.45 2.21 -2.32
N ASP A 117 29.27 1.79 -3.27
CA ASP A 117 30.22 2.67 -3.98
C ASP A 117 29.55 3.46 -5.12
N ASP A 118 28.43 2.96 -5.67
CA ASP A 118 27.84 3.47 -6.91
C ASP A 118 26.44 4.09 -6.74
N MET A 119 25.87 4.15 -5.53
CA MET A 119 24.53 4.69 -5.28
C MET A 119 24.48 6.20 -5.63
N PRO A 120 23.72 6.63 -6.66
CA PRO A 120 23.56 8.04 -6.98
C PRO A 120 22.75 8.76 -5.90
N ILE A 121 23.13 9.99 -5.54
CA ILE A 121 22.39 10.80 -4.56
C ILE A 121 20.93 10.99 -4.98
N ALA A 122 20.67 11.25 -6.26
CA ALA A 122 19.31 11.46 -6.76
C ALA A 122 18.42 10.21 -6.59
N ASP A 123 18.98 9.02 -6.76
CA ASP A 123 18.26 7.74 -6.56
C ASP A 123 18.03 7.46 -5.08
N PHE A 124 19.03 7.76 -4.24
CA PHE A 124 18.90 7.71 -2.78
C PHE A 124 17.76 8.62 -2.30
N ASP A 125 17.75 9.89 -2.73
CA ASP A 125 16.73 10.87 -2.38
C ASP A 125 15.34 10.43 -2.85
N ARG A 126 15.24 9.86 -4.06
CA ARG A 126 13.99 9.33 -4.59
C ARG A 126 13.47 8.13 -3.80
N LEU A 127 14.35 7.22 -3.36
CA LEU A 127 14.00 6.11 -2.48
C LEU A 127 13.38 6.64 -1.17
N PHE A 128 14.03 7.60 -0.52
CA PHE A 128 13.51 8.20 0.71
C PHE A 128 12.24 9.01 0.48
N ALA A 129 12.13 9.71 -0.65
CA ALA A 129 10.92 10.45 -0.99
C ALA A 129 9.69 9.54 -1.07
N VAL A 130 9.78 8.44 -1.83
CA VAL A 130 8.65 7.54 -2.06
C VAL A 130 8.40 6.62 -0.85
N ASN A 131 9.49 6.02 -0.30
CA ASN A 131 9.34 4.95 0.68
C ASN A 131 9.18 5.45 2.13
N VAL A 132 9.61 6.69 2.44
CA VAL A 132 9.62 7.22 3.82
C VAL A 132 8.82 8.51 3.92
N ARG A 133 9.18 9.55 3.16
CA ARG A 133 8.50 10.84 3.21
C ARG A 133 7.02 10.71 2.85
N ALA A 134 6.72 10.00 1.78
CA ALA A 134 5.34 9.87 1.32
C ALA A 134 4.42 9.19 2.33
N PRO A 135 4.70 7.98 2.88
CA PRO A 135 3.84 7.37 3.88
C PRO A 135 3.73 8.21 5.17
N TYR A 136 4.80 8.92 5.57
CA TYR A 136 4.75 9.79 6.73
C TYR A 136 3.73 10.92 6.55
N PHE A 137 3.92 11.75 5.50
CA PHE A 137 3.05 12.91 5.28
C PHE A 137 1.66 12.55 4.81
N LEU A 138 1.49 11.46 4.05
CA LEU A 138 0.17 10.95 3.69
C LEU A 138 -0.61 10.54 4.94
N THR A 139 0.01 9.80 5.87
CA THR A 139 -0.59 9.47 7.16
C THR A 139 -1.01 10.75 7.89
N GLN A 140 -0.08 11.70 8.07
CA GLN A 140 -0.36 12.97 8.75
C GLN A 140 -1.56 13.70 8.15
N GLN A 141 -1.62 13.80 6.82
CA GLN A 141 -2.69 14.51 6.13
C GLN A 141 -4.06 13.80 6.23
N LEU A 142 -4.08 12.47 6.36
CA LEU A 142 -5.31 11.69 6.42
C LEU A 142 -5.83 11.48 7.85
N LEU A 143 -5.02 11.74 8.90
CA LEU A 143 -5.45 11.59 10.29
C LEU A 143 -6.75 12.32 10.66
N PRO A 144 -7.12 13.48 10.08
CA PRO A 144 -8.42 14.10 10.38
C PRO A 144 -9.63 13.29 9.90
N LEU A 145 -9.46 12.36 8.95
CA LEU A 145 -10.51 11.45 8.47
C LEU A 145 -10.55 10.13 9.25
N MET A 146 -9.53 9.86 10.08
CA MET A 146 -9.38 8.58 10.78
C MET A 146 -9.79 8.70 12.24
N GLY A 147 -10.66 7.79 12.68
CA GLY A 147 -11.17 7.72 14.05
C GLY A 147 -10.96 6.37 14.71
N GLU A 148 -11.68 6.12 15.78
CA GLU A 148 -11.66 4.86 16.53
C GLU A 148 -11.96 3.66 15.62
N GLY A 149 -11.16 2.60 15.74
CA GLY A 149 -11.24 1.40 14.92
C GLY A 149 -10.49 1.48 13.59
N ALA A 150 -9.96 2.65 13.20
CA ALA A 150 -9.17 2.78 11.98
C ALA A 150 -7.84 2.00 12.05
N SER A 151 -7.36 1.56 10.90
CA SER A 151 -6.13 0.77 10.74
C SER A 151 -5.21 1.35 9.70
N ILE A 152 -3.94 1.52 10.05
CA ILE A 152 -2.86 1.91 9.14
C ILE A 152 -1.92 0.73 8.99
N VAL A 153 -1.66 0.30 7.76
CA VAL A 153 -0.68 -0.74 7.44
C VAL A 153 0.42 -0.16 6.57
N LEU A 154 1.66 -0.23 7.05
CA LEU A 154 2.84 0.25 6.33
C LEU A 154 3.63 -0.94 5.76
N LEU A 155 4.01 -0.89 4.47
CA LEU A 155 4.79 -1.95 3.85
C LEU A 155 6.28 -1.78 4.14
N SER A 156 6.80 -2.68 4.99
CA SER A 156 8.21 -2.89 5.24
C SER A 156 8.82 -3.91 4.24
N SER A 157 9.82 -4.64 4.62
CA SER A 157 10.49 -5.67 3.82
C SER A 157 11.37 -6.55 4.70
N LEU A 158 11.61 -7.80 4.28
CA LEU A 158 12.70 -8.62 4.78
C LEU A 158 14.05 -7.86 4.80
N GLY A 159 14.29 -7.00 3.79
CA GLY A 159 15.50 -6.18 3.70
C GLY A 159 15.76 -5.28 4.90
N ALA A 160 14.74 -4.89 5.67
CA ALA A 160 14.90 -4.08 6.87
C ALA A 160 15.68 -4.81 8.00
N ARG A 161 15.59 -6.15 8.04
CA ARG A 161 16.18 -6.98 9.11
C ARG A 161 17.30 -7.92 8.65
N SER A 162 17.42 -8.15 7.35
CA SER A 162 18.40 -9.11 6.81
C SER A 162 19.14 -8.53 5.62
N PRO A 163 20.47 -8.56 5.61
CA PRO A 163 21.24 -8.10 4.47
C PRO A 163 21.06 -9.07 3.29
N VAL A 164 20.48 -8.59 2.21
CA VAL A 164 20.25 -9.34 0.97
C VAL A 164 20.56 -8.46 -0.23
N GLY A 165 21.36 -8.97 -1.17
CA GLY A 165 21.69 -8.24 -2.40
C GLY A 165 22.32 -6.87 -2.17
N GLU A 166 22.34 -6.07 -3.23
CA GLU A 166 22.90 -4.71 -3.23
C GLU A 166 21.77 -3.68 -3.09
N ILE A 167 21.03 -3.74 -1.97
CA ILE A 167 19.84 -2.91 -1.72
C ILE A 167 19.94 -2.08 -0.43
N SER A 168 21.16 -1.71 0.00
CA SER A 168 21.38 -1.07 1.31
C SER A 168 20.54 0.19 1.51
N ALA A 169 20.45 1.09 0.51
CA ALA A 169 19.64 2.30 0.58
C ALA A 169 18.12 1.98 0.67
N TYR A 170 17.64 1.02 -0.12
CA TYR A 170 16.25 0.54 0.00
C TYR A 170 15.99 -0.06 1.39
N ALA A 171 16.89 -0.91 1.87
CA ALA A 171 16.80 -1.54 3.20
C ALA A 171 16.73 -0.48 4.32
N ALA A 172 17.51 0.59 4.22
CA ALA A 172 17.47 1.71 5.15
C ALA A 172 16.09 2.39 5.17
N THR A 173 15.44 2.57 3.99
CA THR A 173 14.07 3.11 3.95
C THR A 173 13.08 2.19 4.65
N LYS A 174 13.25 0.86 4.55
CA LYS A 174 12.35 -0.11 5.19
C LYS A 174 12.60 -0.22 6.70
N GLY A 175 13.84 -0.05 7.17
CA GLY A 175 14.15 0.14 8.59
C GLY A 175 13.52 1.42 9.17
N ALA A 176 13.46 2.49 8.39
CA ALA A 176 12.72 3.70 8.78
C ALA A 176 11.22 3.41 8.94
N ILE A 177 10.60 2.64 8.04
CA ILE A 177 9.20 2.22 8.16
C ILE A 177 8.97 1.41 9.44
N ASP A 178 9.85 0.47 9.79
CA ASP A 178 9.73 -0.31 11.03
C ASP A 178 9.74 0.58 12.27
N THR A 179 10.52 1.66 12.25
CA THR A 179 10.53 2.68 13.30
C THR A 179 9.23 3.48 13.32
N LEU A 180 8.75 3.92 12.14
CA LEU A 180 7.49 4.69 12.03
C LEU A 180 6.29 3.90 12.54
N VAL A 181 6.21 2.60 12.26
CA VAL A 181 5.13 1.73 12.79
C VAL A 181 5.01 1.86 14.30
N LYS A 182 6.12 1.74 15.03
CA LYS A 182 6.13 1.81 16.51
C LYS A 182 5.74 3.19 17.03
N HIS A 183 6.32 4.24 16.45
CA HIS A 183 6.05 5.61 16.87
C HIS A 183 4.62 6.04 16.56
N PHE A 184 4.09 5.68 15.38
CA PHE A 184 2.70 5.99 15.04
C PHE A 184 1.71 5.20 15.89
N ALA A 185 1.97 3.91 16.16
CA ALA A 185 1.13 3.11 17.05
C ALA A 185 1.05 3.72 18.45
N GLN A 186 2.19 4.15 19.02
CA GLN A 186 2.23 4.81 20.31
C GLN A 186 1.46 6.16 20.31
N ALA A 187 1.66 6.97 19.26
CA ALA A 187 1.05 8.30 19.19
C ALA A 187 -0.47 8.26 18.93
N LEU A 188 -0.94 7.25 18.18
CA LEU A 188 -2.32 7.17 17.70
C LEU A 188 -3.21 6.21 18.52
N GLY A 189 -2.61 5.43 19.41
CA GLY A 189 -3.32 4.43 20.23
C GLY A 189 -4.43 5.03 21.09
N SER A 190 -4.23 6.22 21.68
CA SER A 190 -5.25 6.93 22.47
C SER A 190 -6.46 7.38 21.63
N ARG A 191 -6.33 7.42 20.30
CA ARG A 191 -7.42 7.72 19.36
C ARG A 191 -8.12 6.45 18.86
N GLY A 192 -7.74 5.26 19.35
CA GLY A 192 -8.24 3.98 18.88
C GLY A 192 -7.77 3.60 17.47
N ILE A 193 -6.70 4.22 16.96
CA ILE A 193 -6.13 3.94 15.63
C ILE A 193 -4.98 2.95 15.79
N ARG A 194 -5.03 1.83 15.08
CA ARG A 194 -3.97 0.83 15.07
C ARG A 194 -2.99 1.09 13.93
N VAL A 195 -1.71 0.86 14.16
CA VAL A 195 -0.67 0.97 13.14
C VAL A 195 0.21 -0.27 13.19
N ASN A 196 0.28 -0.99 12.07
CA ASN A 196 1.12 -2.19 11.95
C ASN A 196 1.93 -2.17 10.66
N GLY A 197 3.00 -2.94 10.64
CA GLY A 197 3.82 -3.19 9.47
C GLY A 197 3.59 -4.58 8.91
N VAL A 198 3.78 -4.74 7.61
CA VAL A 198 3.95 -6.04 6.96
C VAL A 198 5.31 -6.05 6.28
N ALA A 199 6.11 -7.06 6.54
CA ALA A 199 7.45 -7.24 5.97
C ALA A 199 7.46 -8.47 5.05
N PRO A 200 7.19 -8.29 3.74
CA PRO A 200 7.26 -9.38 2.78
C PRO A 200 8.70 -9.90 2.60
N GLY A 201 8.82 -11.19 2.31
CA GLY A 201 9.97 -11.77 1.66
C GLY A 201 9.99 -11.48 0.16
N VAL A 202 10.50 -12.42 -0.63
CA VAL A 202 10.48 -12.32 -2.09
C VAL A 202 9.12 -12.76 -2.62
N VAL A 203 8.43 -11.84 -3.32
CA VAL A 203 7.08 -12.03 -3.87
C VAL A 203 7.14 -11.92 -5.39
N ASP A 204 6.42 -12.75 -6.14
CA ASP A 204 6.36 -12.66 -7.60
C ASP A 204 5.64 -11.38 -8.05
N THR A 205 6.44 -10.36 -8.24
CA THR A 205 6.03 -9.04 -8.73
C THR A 205 7.07 -8.54 -9.74
N ASP A 206 6.79 -7.44 -10.41
CA ASP A 206 7.77 -6.84 -11.32
C ASP A 206 9.04 -6.38 -10.59
N MET A 207 8.94 -6.02 -9.32
CA MET A 207 10.09 -5.64 -8.48
C MET A 207 11.05 -6.83 -8.25
N SER A 208 10.54 -8.05 -8.28
CA SER A 208 11.27 -9.29 -8.04
C SER A 208 11.23 -10.24 -9.23
N ALA A 209 11.16 -9.72 -10.47
CA ALA A 209 10.99 -10.51 -11.69
C ALA A 209 12.05 -11.62 -11.89
N PHE A 210 13.20 -11.52 -11.20
CA PHE A 210 14.25 -12.55 -11.23
C PHE A 210 13.77 -13.93 -10.77
N VAL A 211 12.74 -14.01 -9.89
CA VAL A 211 12.19 -15.29 -9.41
C VAL A 211 11.40 -16.05 -10.47
N ARG A 212 11.15 -15.43 -11.63
CA ARG A 212 10.50 -16.08 -12.78
C ARG A 212 11.45 -17.05 -13.48
N SER A 213 12.77 -16.95 -13.23
CA SER A 213 13.78 -17.91 -13.69
C SER A 213 14.00 -19.06 -12.69
N ASP A 214 14.45 -20.23 -13.17
CA ASP A 214 14.78 -21.37 -12.30
C ASP A 214 15.90 -21.03 -11.33
N ALA A 215 16.95 -20.36 -11.80
CA ALA A 215 18.07 -19.94 -10.97
C ALA A 215 17.65 -18.96 -9.84
N GLY A 216 16.75 -18.02 -10.18
CA GLY A 216 16.21 -17.09 -9.19
C GLY A 216 15.36 -17.77 -8.14
N ARG A 217 14.52 -18.74 -8.53
CA ARG A 217 13.76 -19.56 -7.57
C ARG A 217 14.68 -20.39 -6.65
N GLU A 218 15.67 -21.04 -7.22
CA GLU A 218 16.63 -21.83 -6.44
C GLU A 218 17.37 -20.96 -5.40
N GLN A 219 17.73 -19.72 -5.79
CA GLN A 219 18.37 -18.78 -4.87
C GLN A 219 17.45 -18.42 -3.69
N VAL A 220 16.16 -18.18 -3.94
CA VAL A 220 15.18 -17.90 -2.88
C VAL A 220 15.00 -19.12 -1.97
N PHE A 221 14.84 -20.31 -2.54
CA PHE A 221 14.58 -21.54 -1.79
C PHE A 221 15.73 -21.96 -0.89
N LYS A 222 16.97 -21.57 -1.20
CA LYS A 222 18.12 -21.78 -0.29
C LYS A 222 18.02 -20.99 1.02
N LEU A 223 17.22 -19.94 1.04
CA LEU A 223 17.11 -19.03 2.19
C LEU A 223 15.76 -19.12 2.91
N GLN A 224 14.78 -19.78 2.31
CA GLN A 224 13.38 -19.77 2.73
C GLN A 224 12.94 -21.16 3.18
N ALA A 225 12.17 -21.24 4.27
CA ALA A 225 11.66 -22.51 4.78
C ALA A 225 10.56 -23.09 3.88
N LEU A 226 9.60 -22.26 3.45
CA LEU A 226 8.55 -22.69 2.54
C LEU A 226 9.07 -22.70 1.08
N GLN A 227 9.03 -23.85 0.42
CA GLN A 227 9.64 -24.09 -0.88
C GLN A 227 8.72 -23.69 -2.05
N ARG A 228 8.21 -22.46 -2.04
CA ARG A 228 7.48 -21.81 -3.15
C ARG A 228 7.73 -20.32 -3.13
N VAL A 229 7.64 -19.67 -4.27
CA VAL A 229 7.65 -18.20 -4.35
C VAL A 229 6.30 -17.69 -3.85
N ALA A 230 6.33 -16.67 -2.98
CA ALA A 230 5.13 -16.02 -2.51
C ALA A 230 4.42 -15.29 -3.66
N GLN A 231 3.09 -15.33 -3.65
CA GLN A 231 2.24 -14.57 -4.55
C GLN A 231 1.76 -13.29 -3.85
N PRO A 232 1.37 -12.24 -4.60
CA PRO A 232 0.81 -11.01 -4.02
C PRO A 232 -0.32 -11.26 -3.03
N GLU A 233 -1.14 -12.28 -3.26
CA GLU A 233 -2.27 -12.67 -2.42
C GLU A 233 -1.83 -13.14 -1.02
N ASP A 234 -0.66 -13.82 -0.90
CA ASP A 234 -0.11 -14.25 0.39
C ASP A 234 0.15 -13.06 1.33
N ILE A 235 0.50 -11.91 0.75
CA ILE A 235 0.76 -10.68 1.50
C ILE A 235 -0.54 -9.91 1.72
N ALA A 236 -1.39 -9.84 0.71
CA ALA A 236 -2.65 -9.10 0.72
C ALA A 236 -3.61 -9.64 1.80
N ASP A 237 -3.68 -10.95 1.99
CA ASP A 237 -4.55 -11.57 2.99
C ASP A 237 -4.11 -11.20 4.42
N VAL A 238 -2.80 -11.11 4.68
CA VAL A 238 -2.28 -10.62 5.97
C VAL A 238 -2.58 -9.13 6.17
N ILE A 239 -2.44 -8.30 5.13
CA ILE A 239 -2.80 -6.88 5.18
C ILE A 239 -4.29 -6.73 5.48
N ALA A 240 -5.15 -7.47 4.79
CA ALA A 240 -6.60 -7.45 4.99
C ALA A 240 -7.00 -7.93 6.40
N PHE A 241 -6.32 -8.93 6.95
CA PHE A 241 -6.48 -9.35 8.35
C PHE A 241 -6.10 -8.22 9.32
N LEU A 242 -4.92 -7.59 9.15
CA LEU A 242 -4.49 -6.48 10.00
C LEU A 242 -5.42 -5.27 9.92
N ALA A 243 -6.08 -5.05 8.79
CA ALA A 243 -7.08 -4.00 8.59
C ALA A 243 -8.45 -4.35 9.21
N SER A 244 -8.68 -5.61 9.53
CA SER A 244 -9.96 -6.10 10.06
C SER A 244 -10.07 -5.96 11.58
N ASP A 245 -11.28 -6.17 12.09
CA ASP A 245 -11.57 -6.22 13.53
C ASP A 245 -10.98 -7.47 14.20
N GLY A 246 -10.63 -8.50 13.42
CA GLY A 246 -9.90 -9.67 13.92
C GLY A 246 -8.53 -9.30 14.54
N ALA A 247 -7.92 -8.22 14.03
CA ALA A 247 -6.64 -7.70 14.52
C ALA A 247 -6.79 -6.55 15.54
N ARG A 248 -7.95 -6.36 16.17
CA ARG A 248 -8.25 -5.21 17.06
C ARG A 248 -7.30 -5.05 18.25
N TRP A 249 -6.54 -6.07 18.60
CA TRP A 249 -5.58 -6.05 19.71
C TRP A 249 -4.12 -6.13 19.24
N ILE A 250 -3.88 -5.89 17.94
CA ILE A 250 -2.55 -5.86 17.33
C ILE A 250 -2.24 -4.43 16.88
N THR A 251 -1.21 -3.81 17.47
CA THR A 251 -0.71 -2.49 17.06
C THR A 251 0.78 -2.36 17.41
N GLY A 252 1.56 -1.68 16.58
CA GLY A 252 2.99 -1.47 16.77
C GLY A 252 3.86 -2.65 16.34
N ASP A 253 3.27 -3.67 15.73
CA ASP A 253 3.98 -4.88 15.30
C ASP A 253 4.33 -4.86 13.81
N ILE A 254 5.38 -5.61 13.45
CA ILE A 254 5.81 -5.83 12.07
C ILE A 254 5.72 -7.33 11.78
N VAL A 255 4.64 -7.71 11.09
CA VAL A 255 4.38 -9.11 10.75
C VAL A 255 5.28 -9.53 9.59
N GLN A 256 6.12 -10.54 9.83
CA GLN A 256 6.95 -11.14 8.79
C GLN A 256 6.10 -12.07 7.92
N VAL A 257 6.04 -11.80 6.61
CA VAL A 257 5.32 -12.61 5.62
C VAL A 257 6.30 -13.02 4.53
N ASP A 258 7.27 -13.84 4.91
CA ASP A 258 8.47 -14.12 4.15
C ASP A 258 8.77 -15.61 3.95
N GLY A 259 7.79 -16.48 4.28
CA GLY A 259 7.93 -17.92 4.15
C GLY A 259 9.02 -18.53 5.04
N GLY A 260 9.40 -17.84 6.12
CA GLY A 260 10.49 -18.25 6.99
C GLY A 260 11.87 -18.03 6.36
N THR A 261 12.06 -16.88 5.71
CA THR A 261 13.35 -16.54 5.11
C THR A 261 14.36 -16.14 6.17
N LYS A 262 15.54 -16.80 6.18
CA LYS A 262 16.62 -16.56 7.14
C LYS A 262 16.14 -16.63 8.60
N LEU A 263 15.43 -17.71 8.94
CA LEU A 263 15.11 -18.06 10.32
C LEU A 263 16.37 -18.22 11.17
#